data_15c9db556ca9c9c1f6c36e8fd38365ad
#
_entry.id   15c9db556ca9c9c1f6c36e8fd38365ad
#
_cell.length_a   1.000
_cell.length_b   1.000
_cell.length_c   1.000
_cell.angle_alpha   90.00
_cell.angle_beta   90.00
_cell.angle_gamma   90.00
#
_symmetry.space_group_name_H-M   'P 1'
#
loop_
_entity.id
_entity.type
_entity.pdbx_description
1 polymer ?
#
loop_
_entity_poly.entity_id
_entity_poly.type
_entity_poly.pdbx_seq_one_letter_code
_entity_poly.pdbx_strand_id
1 'polypeptide(L)'
;NKVADAIDDKYFYDGTYVDDWGHTRKGRQLGATYTKQSTEFLLWAPAATYVKVNIYATGDDNDSNARDIGSYPLEKMLVNGEWNGLWIITLVSDCGGLYYDYTITTTDITHIGSDRTTQYKIQDPYSVAVSKDGKRSYITDTSSVSPEGWDSDRHVYVDSTKANTVYKISVKDFSSDTASGMTAGGKYSAFTEKGAKVNSAGELVSGIDYLKELGVTTVQLAQFADFDGDSEYEILNYNVPEASYASNPSDSKTVIKECKEMIQALHSAGFSVVMEMP
;
A
#
# COMPACT_ATOMS: atom_id res chain seq x y z
N ASN A 1 8.09 -27.66 0.15
CA ASN A 1 7.95 -26.67 -0.92
C ASN A 1 8.82 -25.47 -0.54
N LYS A 2 10.02 -25.32 -1.15
CA LYS A 2 11.02 -24.31 -0.78
C LYS A 2 10.51 -22.84 -0.78
N VAL A 3 9.42 -22.56 -1.47
CA VAL A 3 8.78 -21.26 -1.52
C VAL A 3 7.98 -20.99 -0.24
N ALA A 4 7.22 -21.96 0.23
CA ALA A 4 6.48 -21.81 1.49
C ALA A 4 7.45 -21.75 2.68
N ASP A 5 8.53 -22.55 2.66
CA ASP A 5 9.53 -22.56 3.73
C ASP A 5 10.27 -21.20 3.84
N ALA A 6 10.47 -20.51 2.72
CA ALA A 6 11.09 -19.18 2.72
C ALA A 6 10.18 -18.09 3.29
N ILE A 7 8.86 -18.20 3.11
CA ILE A 7 7.88 -17.25 3.63
C ILE A 7 7.60 -17.49 5.12
N ASP A 8 7.64 -18.75 5.55
CA ASP A 8 7.48 -19.14 6.96
C ASP A 8 8.75 -18.96 7.80
N ASP A 9 9.87 -18.56 7.19
CA ASP A 9 11.11 -18.39 7.93
C ASP A 9 10.95 -17.20 8.90
N LYS A 10 11.30 -17.44 10.17
CA LYS A 10 11.33 -16.44 11.25
C LYS A 10 12.06 -15.13 10.92
N TYR A 11 12.84 -15.12 9.84
CA TYR A 11 13.54 -13.94 9.34
C TYR A 11 12.66 -12.97 8.56
N PHE A 12 11.44 -13.38 8.15
CA PHE A 12 10.48 -12.55 7.40
C PHE A 12 9.31 -12.07 8.24
N TYR A 13 9.28 -12.45 9.49
CA TYR A 13 8.26 -11.99 10.40
C TYR A 13 8.57 -10.55 10.84
N ASP A 14 7.61 -9.63 10.76
CA ASP A 14 7.79 -8.23 11.18
C ASP A 14 7.81 -8.04 12.70
N GLY A 15 7.57 -9.10 13.44
CA GLY A 15 7.65 -9.15 14.90
C GLY A 15 9.05 -9.38 15.45
N THR A 16 9.15 -9.46 16.76
CA THR A 16 10.36 -9.89 17.45
C THR A 16 10.39 -11.42 17.55
N TYR A 17 11.54 -11.99 17.34
CA TYR A 17 11.78 -13.42 17.53
C TYR A 17 13.06 -13.62 18.35
N VAL A 18 13.24 -14.79 18.93
CA VAL A 18 14.47 -15.17 19.63
C VAL A 18 15.29 -16.06 18.70
N ASP A 19 16.53 -15.64 18.39
CA ASP A 19 17.43 -16.42 17.55
C ASP A 19 17.98 -17.68 18.30
N ASP A 20 18.72 -18.53 17.59
CA ASP A 20 19.25 -19.80 18.13
C ASP A 20 20.27 -19.59 19.25
N TRP A 21 20.75 -18.37 19.46
CA TRP A 21 21.64 -17.97 20.58
C TRP A 21 20.91 -17.26 21.71
N GLY A 22 19.58 -17.19 21.67
CA GLY A 22 18.77 -16.57 22.72
C GLY A 22 18.66 -15.05 22.65
N HIS A 23 19.10 -14.42 21.56
CA HIS A 23 18.96 -12.96 21.39
C HIS A 23 17.61 -12.61 20.81
N THR A 24 16.96 -11.59 21.36
CA THR A 24 15.77 -11.01 20.75
C THR A 24 16.16 -10.21 19.52
N ARG A 25 15.58 -10.55 18.37
CA ARG A 25 15.78 -9.93 17.08
C ARG A 25 14.46 -9.38 16.55
N LYS A 26 14.53 -8.33 15.73
CA LYS A 26 13.39 -7.88 14.93
C LYS A 26 13.47 -8.55 13.56
N GLY A 27 12.36 -9.10 13.10
CA GLY A 27 12.24 -9.63 11.74
C GLY A 27 12.47 -8.54 10.70
N ARG A 28 12.90 -8.92 9.51
CA ARG A 28 13.06 -8.02 8.37
C ARG A 28 11.80 -8.02 7.54
N GLN A 29 11.37 -6.84 7.11
CA GLN A 29 10.28 -6.68 6.16
C GLN A 29 10.79 -6.74 4.73
N LEU A 30 10.07 -7.42 3.85
CA LEU A 30 10.25 -7.26 2.40
C LEU A 30 9.80 -5.86 1.99
N GLY A 31 10.44 -5.31 0.94
CA GLY A 31 10.23 -3.95 0.50
C GLY A 31 11.29 -2.98 1.02
N ALA A 32 10.98 -1.69 1.01
CA ALA A 32 11.86 -0.63 1.48
C ALA A 32 11.61 -0.32 2.96
N THR A 33 12.63 -0.50 3.79
CA THR A 33 12.63 -0.06 5.19
C THR A 33 13.43 1.23 5.31
N TYR A 34 12.73 2.34 5.47
CA TYR A 34 13.30 3.68 5.46
C TYR A 34 13.56 4.22 6.87
N THR A 35 14.70 4.86 7.01
CA THR A 35 15.04 5.81 8.08
C THR A 35 15.74 7.03 7.46
N LYS A 36 15.87 8.14 8.19
CA LYS A 36 16.64 9.31 7.71
C LYS A 36 18.12 9.01 7.48
N GLN A 37 18.66 7.97 8.08
CA GLN A 37 20.07 7.60 7.99
C GLN A 37 20.33 6.59 6.85
N SER A 38 19.34 5.77 6.54
CA SER A 38 19.50 4.71 5.55
C SER A 38 18.16 4.18 5.06
N THR A 39 18.17 3.56 3.88
CA THR A 39 17.06 2.78 3.37
C THR A 39 17.56 1.39 2.99
N GLU A 40 16.97 0.36 3.61
CA GLU A 40 17.20 -1.03 3.26
C GLU A 40 16.15 -1.47 2.24
N PHE A 41 16.58 -2.07 1.15
CA PHE A 41 15.71 -2.68 0.14
C PHE A 41 15.89 -4.18 0.21
N LEU A 42 14.81 -4.91 0.45
CA LEU A 42 14.78 -6.36 0.55
C LEU A 42 13.73 -6.92 -0.41
N LEU A 43 14.18 -7.67 -1.42
CA LEU A 43 13.34 -8.25 -2.46
C LEU A 43 13.48 -9.77 -2.48
N TRP A 44 12.35 -10.49 -2.57
CA TRP A 44 12.36 -11.91 -2.86
C TRP A 44 12.14 -12.16 -4.35
N ALA A 45 13.19 -12.61 -5.04
CA ALA A 45 13.19 -12.86 -6.47
C ALA A 45 14.05 -14.11 -6.80
N PRO A 46 13.55 -15.32 -6.50
CA PRO A 46 14.33 -16.55 -6.58
C PRO A 46 14.72 -16.95 -8.01
N ALA A 47 13.99 -16.46 -9.02
CA ALA A 47 14.30 -16.70 -10.43
C ALA A 47 15.28 -15.67 -11.02
N ALA A 48 15.62 -14.63 -10.26
CA ALA A 48 16.53 -13.59 -10.74
C ALA A 48 17.98 -14.08 -10.72
N THR A 49 18.74 -13.71 -11.76
CA THR A 49 20.19 -13.87 -11.82
C THR A 49 20.93 -12.60 -11.45
N TYR A 50 20.24 -11.45 -11.55
CA TYR A 50 20.74 -10.14 -11.16
C TYR A 50 19.57 -9.22 -10.83
N VAL A 51 19.73 -8.39 -9.80
CA VAL A 51 18.76 -7.39 -9.37
C VAL A 51 19.46 -6.08 -9.08
N LYS A 52 18.87 -4.98 -9.49
CA LYS A 52 19.27 -3.63 -9.06
C LYS A 52 18.03 -2.81 -8.69
N VAL A 53 18.18 -1.93 -7.72
CA VAL A 53 17.22 -0.87 -7.41
C VAL A 53 17.62 0.40 -8.18
N ASN A 54 16.64 1.04 -8.82
CA ASN A 54 16.82 2.32 -9.49
C ASN A 54 16.11 3.38 -8.66
N ILE A 55 16.76 4.50 -8.40
CA ILE A 55 16.27 5.61 -7.58
C ILE A 55 16.04 6.83 -8.46
N TYR A 56 14.89 7.48 -8.27
CA TYR A 56 14.43 8.62 -9.06
C TYR A 56 14.03 9.79 -8.17
N ALA A 57 14.20 11.01 -8.67
CA ALA A 57 13.76 12.22 -7.99
C ALA A 57 12.25 12.38 -7.99
N THR A 58 11.56 11.89 -9.04
CA THR A 58 10.12 12.04 -9.24
C THR A 58 9.47 10.71 -9.63
N GLY A 59 8.15 10.63 -9.46
CA GLY A 59 7.36 9.47 -9.88
C GLY A 59 7.02 9.43 -11.37
N ASP A 60 7.24 10.54 -12.09
CA ASP A 60 6.91 10.69 -13.51
C ASP A 60 8.13 11.18 -14.30
N ASP A 61 8.47 10.52 -15.40
CA ASP A 61 9.57 10.90 -16.30
C ASP A 61 9.28 12.20 -17.06
N ASN A 62 8.01 12.62 -17.13
CA ASN A 62 7.59 13.87 -17.77
C ASN A 62 7.61 15.08 -16.81
N ASP A 63 7.89 14.87 -15.53
CA ASP A 63 8.06 15.96 -14.57
C ASP A 63 9.30 16.80 -14.94
N SER A 64 9.18 18.11 -14.81
CA SER A 64 10.30 19.04 -15.09
C SER A 64 11.54 18.82 -14.22
N ASN A 65 11.38 18.19 -13.08
CA ASN A 65 12.46 17.81 -12.15
C ASN A 65 12.85 16.33 -12.27
N ALA A 66 12.30 15.60 -13.27
CA ALA A 66 12.62 14.21 -13.48
C ALA A 66 14.12 14.02 -13.69
N ARG A 67 14.72 13.15 -12.89
CA ARG A 67 16.12 12.73 -13.03
C ARG A 67 16.34 11.40 -12.34
N ASP A 68 17.24 10.63 -12.91
CA ASP A 68 17.79 9.44 -12.27
C ASP A 68 18.78 9.87 -11.19
N ILE A 69 18.61 9.34 -9.98
CA ILE A 69 19.56 9.54 -8.87
C ILE A 69 20.67 8.50 -8.94
N GLY A 70 20.31 7.26 -9.28
CA GLY A 70 21.28 6.18 -9.43
C GLY A 70 20.63 4.81 -9.53
N SER A 71 21.43 3.83 -9.90
CA SER A 71 21.07 2.42 -9.93
C SER A 71 22.08 1.61 -9.13
N TYR A 72 21.59 0.79 -8.21
CA TYR A 72 22.46 0.10 -7.24
C TYR A 72 22.16 -1.40 -7.27
N PRO A 73 23.18 -2.26 -7.50
CA PRO A 73 23.00 -3.70 -7.50
C PRO A 73 22.69 -4.20 -6.09
N LEU A 74 21.75 -5.14 -6.00
CA LEU A 74 21.46 -5.87 -4.78
C LEU A 74 22.37 -7.10 -4.70
N GLU A 75 22.75 -7.46 -3.47
CA GLU A 75 23.47 -8.68 -3.16
C GLU A 75 22.53 -9.80 -2.76
N LYS A 76 22.93 -11.05 -2.97
CA LYS A 76 22.22 -12.22 -2.48
C LYS A 76 22.32 -12.27 -0.96
N MET A 77 21.18 -12.21 -0.28
CA MET A 77 21.13 -12.41 1.15
C MET A 77 21.17 -13.90 1.48
N LEU A 78 22.18 -14.32 2.24
CA LEU A 78 22.28 -15.68 2.74
C LEU A 78 21.59 -15.79 4.10
N VAL A 79 20.77 -16.82 4.25
CA VAL A 79 20.14 -17.21 5.52
C VAL A 79 20.73 -18.57 5.90
N ASN A 80 21.40 -18.64 7.05
CA ASN A 80 22.13 -19.84 7.49
C ASN A 80 23.14 -20.39 6.46
N GLY A 81 23.76 -19.47 5.70
CA GLY A 81 24.75 -19.83 4.66
C GLY A 81 24.14 -20.25 3.32
N GLU A 82 22.83 -20.32 3.20
CA GLU A 82 22.13 -20.66 1.96
C GLU A 82 21.35 -19.46 1.40
N TRP A 83 21.32 -19.37 0.07
CA TRP A 83 20.48 -18.39 -0.61
C TRP A 83 19.10 -18.96 -0.94
N ASN A 84 18.06 -18.30 -0.49
CA ASN A 84 16.66 -18.71 -0.66
C ASN A 84 15.85 -17.80 -1.59
N GLY A 85 16.50 -16.98 -2.40
CA GLY A 85 15.86 -16.07 -3.35
C GLY A 85 15.84 -14.62 -2.91
N LEU A 86 16.44 -14.28 -1.78
CA LEU A 86 16.49 -12.93 -1.25
C LEU A 86 17.63 -12.10 -1.82
N TRP A 87 17.30 -10.85 -2.09
CA TRP A 87 18.20 -9.81 -2.55
C TRP A 87 18.12 -8.60 -1.64
N ILE A 88 19.26 -8.05 -1.25
CA ILE A 88 19.36 -6.95 -0.29
C ILE A 88 20.35 -5.89 -0.72
N ILE A 89 20.04 -4.64 -0.40
CA ILE A 89 20.99 -3.53 -0.34
C ILE A 89 20.55 -2.54 0.73
N THR A 90 21.53 -1.90 1.37
CA THR A 90 21.29 -0.76 2.26
C THR A 90 21.99 0.47 1.69
N LEU A 91 21.23 1.48 1.32
CA LEU A 91 21.75 2.79 0.94
C LEU A 91 21.89 3.66 2.19
N VAL A 92 23.12 4.06 2.52
CA VAL A 92 23.42 4.91 3.68
C VAL A 92 23.25 6.38 3.27
N SER A 93 21.99 6.78 3.11
CA SER A 93 21.58 8.16 2.78
C SER A 93 20.11 8.36 3.11
N ASP A 94 19.68 9.61 3.24
CA ASP A 94 18.26 9.96 3.33
C ASP A 94 17.63 9.85 1.95
N CYS A 95 16.89 8.74 1.72
CA CYS A 95 16.14 8.50 0.49
C CYS A 95 14.66 8.87 0.63
N GLY A 96 14.22 9.45 1.75
CA GLY A 96 12.84 9.85 1.96
C GLY A 96 12.35 10.84 0.91
N GLY A 97 11.19 10.56 0.33
CA GLY A 97 10.63 11.39 -0.73
C GLY A 97 11.10 11.07 -2.14
N LEU A 98 12.02 10.12 -2.29
CA LEU A 98 12.44 9.62 -3.60
C LEU A 98 11.54 8.46 -4.05
N TYR A 99 11.62 8.16 -5.32
CA TYR A 99 10.91 7.04 -5.94
C TYR A 99 11.90 5.96 -6.38
N TYR A 100 11.42 4.72 -6.48
CA TYR A 100 12.25 3.60 -6.90
C TYR A 100 11.44 2.55 -7.65
N ASP A 101 12.16 1.76 -8.43
CA ASP A 101 11.73 0.49 -9.01
C ASP A 101 12.89 -0.50 -8.99
N TYR A 102 12.61 -1.75 -9.36
CA TYR A 102 13.64 -2.75 -9.56
C TYR A 102 13.83 -3.07 -11.04
N THR A 103 15.08 -3.31 -11.45
CA THR A 103 15.38 -4.03 -12.67
C THR A 103 15.81 -5.43 -12.30
N ILE A 104 15.07 -6.42 -12.75
CA ILE A 104 15.32 -7.84 -12.52
C ILE A 104 15.79 -8.46 -13.83
N THR A 105 16.91 -9.18 -13.79
CA THR A 105 17.40 -9.98 -14.91
C THR A 105 17.14 -11.45 -14.63
N THR A 106 16.50 -12.14 -15.56
CA THR A 106 16.28 -13.58 -15.51
C THR A 106 16.96 -14.26 -16.69
N THR A 107 17.34 -15.51 -16.54
CA THR A 107 17.86 -16.33 -17.65
C THR A 107 16.80 -17.37 -18.01
N ASP A 108 16.42 -17.43 -19.28
CA ASP A 108 15.50 -18.46 -19.76
C ASP A 108 16.25 -19.79 -19.84
N ILE A 109 15.94 -20.69 -18.91
CA ILE A 109 16.51 -22.05 -18.85
C ILE A 109 15.65 -23.08 -19.61
N THR A 110 14.54 -22.68 -20.20
CA THR A 110 13.61 -23.60 -20.87
C THR A 110 14.11 -24.04 -22.25
N HIS A 111 15.06 -23.30 -22.84
CA HIS A 111 15.63 -23.61 -24.12
C HIS A 111 17.13 -23.98 -23.96
N ILE A 112 17.45 -25.25 -24.12
CA ILE A 112 18.82 -25.75 -24.09
C ILE A 112 19.63 -25.04 -25.17
N GLY A 113 20.65 -24.26 -24.75
CA GLY A 113 21.58 -23.56 -25.64
C GLY A 113 21.22 -22.10 -25.93
N SER A 114 20.22 -21.50 -25.28
CA SER A 114 19.98 -20.07 -25.36
C SER A 114 20.23 -19.39 -24.00
N ASP A 115 21.36 -18.68 -23.88
CA ASP A 115 21.60 -17.74 -22.77
C ASP A 115 20.75 -16.46 -22.95
N ARG A 116 19.43 -16.62 -23.21
CA ARG A 116 18.55 -15.46 -23.30
C ARG A 116 18.33 -14.88 -21.92
N THR A 117 18.98 -13.78 -21.65
CA THR A 117 18.68 -12.93 -20.51
C THR A 117 17.57 -11.96 -20.87
N THR A 118 16.56 -11.86 -20.02
CA THR A 118 15.50 -10.87 -20.15
C THR A 118 15.52 -9.95 -18.95
N GLN A 119 15.36 -8.66 -19.17
CA GLN A 119 15.28 -7.66 -18.10
C GLN A 119 13.84 -7.17 -17.98
N TYR A 120 13.37 -7.12 -16.75
CA TYR A 120 12.07 -6.58 -16.40
C TYR A 120 12.27 -5.41 -15.44
N LYS A 121 11.53 -4.32 -15.70
CA LYS A 121 11.41 -3.20 -14.79
C LYS A 121 10.10 -3.36 -14.03
N ILE A 122 10.14 -3.42 -12.73
CA ILE A 122 8.97 -3.68 -11.88
C ILE A 122 8.98 -2.75 -10.67
N GLN A 123 7.79 -2.34 -10.23
CA GLN A 123 7.61 -1.73 -8.92
C GLN A 123 7.77 -2.77 -7.81
N ASP A 124 7.95 -2.31 -6.59
CA ASP A 124 8.11 -3.18 -5.44
C ASP A 124 6.75 -3.81 -5.05
N PRO A 125 6.61 -5.15 -5.07
CA PRO A 125 5.38 -5.81 -4.66
C PRO A 125 4.96 -5.54 -3.20
N TYR A 126 5.90 -5.10 -2.37
CA TYR A 126 5.68 -4.76 -0.96
C TYR A 126 5.56 -3.27 -0.72
N SER A 127 5.49 -2.47 -1.78
CA SER A 127 5.30 -1.03 -1.68
C SER A 127 4.01 -0.69 -0.95
N VAL A 128 4.06 0.34 -0.11
CA VAL A 128 2.90 0.91 0.61
C VAL A 128 2.50 2.28 0.07
N ALA A 129 3.30 2.80 -0.85
CA ALA A 129 3.10 4.07 -1.53
C ALA A 129 3.74 4.02 -2.92
N VAL A 130 3.07 4.60 -3.92
CA VAL A 130 3.53 4.62 -5.30
C VAL A 130 3.35 6.00 -5.92
N SER A 131 3.93 6.20 -7.10
CA SER A 131 3.60 7.31 -8.00
C SER A 131 2.14 7.26 -8.45
N LYS A 132 1.62 8.39 -8.93
CA LYS A 132 0.23 8.51 -9.40
C LYS A 132 -0.17 7.45 -10.45
N ASP A 133 0.78 6.99 -11.25
CA ASP A 133 0.56 5.98 -12.29
C ASP A 133 0.89 4.54 -11.83
N GLY A 134 1.15 4.33 -10.54
CA GLY A 134 1.41 3.03 -9.94
C GLY A 134 2.76 2.39 -10.32
N LYS A 135 3.60 3.04 -11.16
CA LYS A 135 4.78 2.40 -11.75
C LYS A 135 6.07 2.49 -10.94
N ARG A 136 6.14 3.45 -10.03
CA ARG A 136 7.29 3.62 -9.13
C ARG A 136 6.83 3.60 -7.69
N SER A 137 7.54 2.87 -6.89
CA SER A 137 7.35 2.85 -5.44
C SER A 137 7.90 4.14 -4.81
N TYR A 138 7.26 4.63 -3.75
CA TYR A 138 7.64 5.85 -3.05
C TYR A 138 8.23 5.55 -1.68
N ILE A 139 9.36 6.17 -1.36
CA ILE A 139 10.08 5.93 -0.10
C ILE A 139 9.55 6.90 0.97
N THR A 140 8.86 6.37 1.97
CA THR A 140 8.33 7.15 3.08
C THR A 140 8.24 6.34 4.37
N ASP A 141 8.25 7.05 5.49
CA ASP A 141 7.82 6.52 6.78
C ASP A 141 6.29 6.70 6.89
N THR A 142 5.56 5.60 6.83
CA THR A 142 4.08 5.61 6.89
C THR A 142 3.53 6.08 8.23
N SER A 143 4.33 6.03 9.31
CA SER A 143 3.94 6.56 10.61
C SER A 143 3.91 8.08 10.62
N SER A 144 4.81 8.71 9.86
CA SER A 144 4.91 10.17 9.75
C SER A 144 3.77 10.82 8.96
N VAL A 145 2.98 10.03 8.22
CA VAL A 145 1.84 10.48 7.41
C VAL A 145 0.50 10.03 7.97
N SER A 146 0.46 9.60 9.22
CA SER A 146 -0.78 9.23 9.89
C SER A 146 -1.56 10.46 10.34
N PRO A 147 -2.92 10.45 10.28
CA PRO A 147 -3.73 11.50 10.85
C PRO A 147 -3.61 11.53 12.38
N GLU A 148 -4.01 12.65 12.98
CA GLU A 148 -4.04 12.78 14.44
C GLU A 148 -4.92 11.69 15.07
N GLY A 149 -4.42 11.05 16.14
CA GLY A 149 -5.13 10.01 16.85
C GLY A 149 -5.09 8.62 16.19
N TRP A 150 -4.41 8.45 15.07
CA TRP A 150 -4.31 7.15 14.37
C TRP A 150 -3.78 6.03 15.26
N ASP A 151 -2.75 6.28 16.07
CA ASP A 151 -2.15 5.28 16.95
C ASP A 151 -3.13 4.79 18.04
N SER A 152 -4.15 5.58 18.34
CA SER A 152 -5.21 5.25 19.30
C SER A 152 -6.48 4.73 18.63
N ASP A 153 -6.56 4.77 17.30
CA ASP A 153 -7.68 4.21 16.55
C ASP A 153 -7.80 2.70 16.81
N ARG A 154 -9.02 2.21 16.91
CA ARG A 154 -9.29 0.81 17.19
C ARG A 154 -10.39 0.31 16.26
N HIS A 155 -10.15 -0.87 15.72
CA HIS A 155 -11.16 -1.59 14.96
C HIS A 155 -12.43 -1.79 15.81
N VAL A 156 -13.58 -1.52 15.21
CA VAL A 156 -14.89 -1.73 15.83
C VAL A 156 -15.31 -3.17 15.64
N TYR A 157 -15.38 -3.93 16.72
CA TYR A 157 -15.85 -5.31 16.68
C TYR A 157 -17.37 -5.37 16.74
N VAL A 158 -17.97 -6.12 15.83
CA VAL A 158 -19.40 -6.46 15.91
C VAL A 158 -19.57 -7.63 16.89
N ASP A 159 -20.40 -7.43 17.90
CA ASP A 159 -20.75 -8.48 18.86
C ASP A 159 -21.43 -9.65 18.13
N SER A 160 -20.89 -10.85 18.24
CA SER A 160 -21.41 -12.06 17.57
C SER A 160 -22.85 -12.44 17.99
N THR A 161 -23.34 -11.88 19.11
CA THR A 161 -24.72 -12.06 19.59
C THR A 161 -25.72 -11.10 18.94
N LYS A 162 -25.24 -10.10 18.20
CA LYS A 162 -26.06 -9.09 17.52
C LYS A 162 -26.12 -9.36 16.02
N ALA A 163 -27.19 -8.89 15.38
CA ALA A 163 -27.27 -8.91 13.93
C ALA A 163 -26.14 -8.05 13.31
N ASN A 164 -25.42 -8.61 12.36
CA ASN A 164 -24.44 -7.90 11.57
C ASN A 164 -25.06 -7.48 10.24
N THR A 165 -25.21 -6.16 10.05
CA THR A 165 -25.70 -5.58 8.81
C THR A 165 -24.51 -5.03 8.03
N VAL A 166 -24.16 -5.70 6.93
CA VAL A 166 -23.04 -5.32 6.06
C VAL A 166 -23.55 -4.48 4.89
N TYR A 167 -22.94 -3.34 4.66
CA TYR A 167 -23.21 -2.48 3.51
C TYR A 167 -21.95 -2.34 2.67
N LYS A 168 -22.01 -2.80 1.41
CA LYS A 168 -20.89 -2.70 0.46
C LYS A 168 -20.89 -1.33 -0.21
N ILE A 169 -19.75 -0.65 -0.21
CA ILE A 169 -19.57 0.70 -0.74
C ILE A 169 -18.33 0.73 -1.63
N SER A 170 -18.44 1.28 -2.84
CA SER A 170 -17.30 1.80 -3.61
C SER A 170 -16.95 3.20 -3.08
N VAL A 171 -15.67 3.49 -2.90
CA VAL A 171 -15.19 4.82 -2.46
C VAL A 171 -15.65 5.89 -3.45
N LYS A 172 -15.54 5.61 -4.75
CA LYS A 172 -15.96 6.53 -5.81
C LYS A 172 -17.47 6.78 -5.79
N ASP A 173 -18.24 5.70 -5.79
CA ASP A 173 -19.71 5.80 -5.98
C ASP A 173 -20.42 6.39 -4.79
N PHE A 174 -19.86 6.25 -3.59
CA PHE A 174 -20.46 6.73 -2.34
C PHE A 174 -20.82 8.21 -2.36
N SER A 175 -20.06 9.03 -3.06
CA SER A 175 -20.22 10.48 -3.05
C SER A 175 -20.19 11.13 -4.43
N SER A 176 -20.13 10.35 -5.52
CA SER A 176 -20.03 10.89 -6.89
C SER A 176 -21.31 11.58 -7.36
N ASP A 177 -22.47 11.20 -6.81
CA ASP A 177 -23.74 11.85 -7.15
C ASP A 177 -23.82 13.22 -6.48
N THR A 178 -23.96 14.26 -7.29
CA THR A 178 -24.11 15.65 -6.80
C THR A 178 -25.35 15.84 -5.93
N ALA A 179 -26.39 15.02 -6.11
CA ALA A 179 -27.58 15.03 -5.27
C ALA A 179 -27.29 14.51 -3.85
N SER A 180 -26.17 13.85 -3.60
CA SER A 180 -25.79 13.41 -2.25
C SER A 180 -25.58 14.58 -1.28
N GLY A 181 -25.34 15.77 -1.78
CA GLY A 181 -25.00 16.95 -0.97
C GLY A 181 -23.64 16.91 -0.32
N MET A 182 -22.84 15.88 -0.63
CA MET A 182 -21.42 15.80 -0.24
C MET A 182 -20.58 16.67 -1.18
N THR A 183 -19.49 17.24 -0.66
CA THR A 183 -18.64 18.18 -1.42
C THR A 183 -17.42 17.48 -2.03
N ALA A 184 -16.96 16.38 -1.43
CA ALA A 184 -15.79 15.62 -1.87
C ALA A 184 -16.18 14.43 -2.76
N GLY A 185 -16.80 14.71 -3.91
CA GLY A 185 -17.30 13.66 -4.82
C GLY A 185 -16.24 12.65 -5.24
N GLY A 186 -16.48 11.36 -4.95
CA GLY A 186 -15.62 10.24 -5.31
C GLY A 186 -14.28 10.18 -4.56
N LYS A 187 -14.17 10.81 -3.39
CA LYS A 187 -12.92 10.93 -2.63
C LYS A 187 -12.97 10.28 -1.25
N TYR A 188 -11.80 9.90 -0.71
CA TYR A 188 -11.65 9.43 0.67
C TYR A 188 -12.24 10.42 1.68
N SER A 189 -12.02 11.72 1.47
CA SER A 189 -12.48 12.78 2.35
C SER A 189 -14.01 12.91 2.44
N ALA A 190 -14.77 12.36 1.49
CA ALA A 190 -16.23 12.30 1.59
C ALA A 190 -16.70 11.54 2.84
N PHE A 191 -15.94 10.55 3.28
CA PHE A 191 -16.24 9.76 4.49
C PHE A 191 -16.01 10.53 5.79
N THR A 192 -15.37 11.69 5.73
CA THR A 192 -15.17 12.57 6.89
C THR A 192 -16.24 13.65 7.00
N GLU A 193 -17.07 13.84 5.97
CA GLU A 193 -18.14 14.82 5.96
C GLU A 193 -19.29 14.44 6.89
N LYS A 194 -19.82 15.41 7.63
CA LYS A 194 -20.94 15.22 8.57
C LYS A 194 -22.08 16.12 8.19
N GLY A 195 -23.30 15.65 8.46
CA GLY A 195 -24.52 16.43 8.23
C GLY A 195 -24.84 16.68 6.75
N ALA A 196 -24.26 15.88 5.84
CA ALA A 196 -24.61 15.96 4.43
C ALA A 196 -26.09 15.57 4.22
N LYS A 197 -26.75 16.29 3.31
CA LYS A 197 -28.18 16.12 3.02
C LYS A 197 -28.42 16.03 1.53
N VAL A 198 -29.36 15.17 1.15
CA VAL A 198 -29.79 15.04 -0.24
C VAL A 198 -30.22 16.40 -0.78
N ASN A 199 -29.72 16.77 -1.97
CA ASN A 199 -29.91 18.07 -2.62
C ASN A 199 -29.44 19.28 -1.78
N SER A 200 -28.49 19.06 -0.86
CA SER A 200 -27.84 20.08 0.01
C SER A 200 -28.79 20.87 0.93
N ALA A 201 -30.09 20.74 0.79
CA ALA A 201 -31.10 21.44 1.60
C ALA A 201 -32.30 20.54 1.97
N GLY A 202 -32.25 19.27 1.60
CA GLY A 202 -33.30 18.31 1.89
C GLY A 202 -33.38 17.94 3.38
N GLU A 203 -34.43 17.24 3.77
CA GLU A 203 -34.56 16.68 5.11
C GLU A 203 -33.84 15.33 5.25
N LEU A 204 -33.63 14.62 4.12
CA LEU A 204 -32.99 13.30 4.09
C LEU A 204 -31.49 13.45 4.23
N VAL A 205 -30.93 12.74 5.19
CA VAL A 205 -29.49 12.64 5.40
C VAL A 205 -28.81 11.77 4.34
N SER A 206 -27.56 12.02 4.09
CA SER A 206 -26.70 11.23 3.19
C SER A 206 -25.36 10.92 3.86
N GLY A 207 -24.46 10.26 3.15
CA GLY A 207 -23.13 9.94 3.66
C GLY A 207 -23.14 9.01 4.86
N ILE A 208 -22.22 9.20 5.78
CA ILE A 208 -22.07 8.37 7.00
C ILE A 208 -23.33 8.42 7.87
N ASP A 209 -24.00 9.55 7.94
CA ASP A 209 -25.20 9.68 8.77
C ASP A 209 -26.36 8.84 8.25
N TYR A 210 -26.49 8.69 6.93
CA TYR A 210 -27.45 7.74 6.33
C TYR A 210 -27.14 6.29 6.71
N LEU A 211 -25.88 5.88 6.71
CA LEU A 211 -25.50 4.52 7.11
C LEU A 211 -25.88 4.23 8.58
N LYS A 212 -25.78 5.24 9.45
CA LYS A 212 -26.21 5.12 10.85
C LYS A 212 -27.73 4.95 10.95
N GLU A 213 -28.51 5.77 10.23
CA GLU A 213 -29.97 5.66 10.22
C GLU A 213 -30.45 4.32 9.66
N LEU A 214 -29.72 3.77 8.67
CA LEU A 214 -30.00 2.46 8.09
C LEU A 214 -29.67 1.29 9.03
N GLY A 215 -28.94 1.55 10.13
CA GLY A 215 -28.56 0.51 11.10
C GLY A 215 -27.42 -0.39 10.61
N VAL A 216 -26.57 0.11 9.72
CA VAL A 216 -25.36 -0.60 9.27
C VAL A 216 -24.41 -0.77 10.46
N THR A 217 -23.79 -1.94 10.58
CA THR A 217 -22.78 -2.25 11.60
C THR A 217 -21.40 -2.45 11.00
N THR A 218 -21.34 -2.91 9.75
CA THR A 218 -20.10 -3.15 9.02
C THR A 218 -20.14 -2.49 7.66
N VAL A 219 -19.15 -1.67 7.36
CA VAL A 219 -18.90 -1.12 6.02
C VAL A 219 -17.89 -2.01 5.33
N GLN A 220 -18.33 -2.65 4.25
CA GLN A 220 -17.44 -3.37 3.34
C GLN A 220 -17.03 -2.42 2.22
N LEU A 221 -15.81 -1.93 2.27
CA LEU A 221 -15.25 -1.14 1.19
C LEU A 221 -14.94 -2.06 0.01
N ALA A 222 -15.51 -1.74 -1.15
CA ALA A 222 -15.07 -2.33 -2.41
C ALA A 222 -13.57 -2.12 -2.55
N GLN A 223 -12.95 -2.91 -3.40
CA GLN A 223 -11.52 -2.84 -3.64
C GLN A 223 -11.06 -1.38 -3.84
N PHE A 224 -10.09 -0.91 -3.06
CA PHE A 224 -9.54 0.44 -3.11
C PHE A 224 -8.00 0.46 -3.12
N ALA A 225 -7.35 -0.69 -3.40
CA ALA A 225 -5.93 -0.73 -3.70
C ALA A 225 -5.68 -0.13 -5.09
N ASP A 226 -4.44 0.31 -5.34
CA ASP A 226 -4.02 0.94 -6.58
C ASP A 226 -4.28 0.04 -7.80
N PHE A 227 -5.00 0.55 -8.80
CA PHE A 227 -5.44 -0.18 -9.98
C PHE A 227 -5.13 0.57 -11.28
N ASP A 228 -5.14 -0.15 -12.41
CA ASP A 228 -4.91 0.43 -13.73
C ASP A 228 -6.25 0.75 -14.43
N GLY A 229 -6.31 1.96 -14.98
CA GLY A 229 -7.45 2.40 -15.79
C GLY A 229 -8.74 2.59 -15.01
N ASP A 230 -9.86 2.09 -15.55
CA ASP A 230 -11.21 2.30 -15.00
C ASP A 230 -11.74 1.11 -14.19
N SER A 231 -10.96 0.03 -14.09
CA SER A 231 -11.38 -1.21 -13.44
C SER A 231 -10.78 -1.35 -12.05
N GLU A 232 -11.59 -1.19 -11.02
CA GLU A 232 -11.19 -1.41 -9.62
C GLU A 232 -10.67 -2.84 -9.35
N TYR A 233 -10.79 -3.76 -10.31
CA TYR A 233 -10.33 -5.16 -10.18
C TYR A 233 -9.01 -5.45 -10.90
N GLU A 234 -8.46 -4.49 -11.66
CA GLU A 234 -7.14 -4.60 -12.31
C GLU A 234 -6.05 -4.03 -11.43
N ILE A 235 -5.77 -4.71 -10.30
CA ILE A 235 -4.88 -4.23 -9.25
C ILE A 235 -3.43 -4.24 -9.72
N LEU A 236 -2.77 -3.09 -9.61
CA LEU A 236 -1.33 -2.93 -9.79
C LEU A 236 -0.56 -3.19 -8.49
N ASN A 237 -1.00 -2.58 -7.40
CA ASN A 237 -0.30 -2.59 -6.13
C ASN A 237 -1.27 -2.89 -4.98
N TYR A 238 -1.23 -4.11 -4.43
CA TYR A 238 -2.18 -4.60 -3.43
C TYR A 238 -2.11 -3.89 -2.07
N ASN A 239 -0.94 -3.35 -1.69
CA ASN A 239 -0.74 -2.71 -0.38
C ASN A 239 -0.78 -1.18 -0.44
N VAL A 240 -1.20 -0.61 -1.56
CA VAL A 240 -1.21 0.82 -1.82
C VAL A 240 -2.63 1.31 -1.99
N PRO A 241 -3.05 2.38 -1.29
CA PRO A 241 -4.35 3.00 -1.54
C PRO A 241 -4.42 3.65 -2.92
N GLU A 242 -5.58 3.55 -3.57
CA GLU A 242 -5.85 4.16 -4.89
C GLU A 242 -5.66 5.69 -4.86
N ALA A 243 -4.79 6.19 -5.72
CA ALA A 243 -4.40 7.59 -5.74
C ALA A 243 -5.54 8.51 -6.25
N SER A 244 -6.37 8.05 -7.18
CA SER A 244 -7.46 8.87 -7.75
C SER A 244 -8.53 9.24 -6.72
N TYR A 245 -8.62 8.52 -5.62
CA TYR A 245 -9.55 8.81 -4.52
C TYR A 245 -9.03 9.87 -3.55
N ALA A 246 -7.78 10.30 -3.66
CA ALA A 246 -7.26 11.40 -2.86
C ALA A 246 -7.51 12.77 -3.49
N SER A 247 -7.47 13.83 -2.67
CA SER A 247 -7.58 15.22 -3.13
C SER A 247 -6.39 15.65 -3.99
N ASN A 248 -5.20 15.10 -3.69
CA ASN A 248 -3.98 15.28 -4.49
C ASN A 248 -3.38 13.94 -4.87
N PRO A 249 -3.77 13.34 -6.01
CA PRO A 249 -3.26 12.04 -6.46
C PRO A 249 -1.75 11.97 -6.71
N SER A 250 -1.11 13.11 -6.91
CA SER A 250 0.35 13.18 -7.18
C SER A 250 1.20 13.22 -5.92
N ASP A 251 0.57 13.37 -4.74
CA ASP A 251 1.26 13.35 -3.46
C ASP A 251 0.90 12.08 -2.69
N SER A 252 1.79 11.10 -2.76
CA SER A 252 1.61 9.79 -2.10
C SER A 252 1.36 9.88 -0.60
N LYS A 253 1.84 10.96 0.07
CA LYS A 253 1.58 11.19 1.50
C LYS A 253 0.12 11.59 1.74
N THR A 254 -0.42 12.45 0.90
CA THR A 254 -1.85 12.83 0.93
C THR A 254 -2.72 11.60 0.69
N VAL A 255 -2.37 10.74 -0.28
CA VAL A 255 -3.11 9.50 -0.56
C VAL A 255 -3.21 8.61 0.69
N ILE A 256 -2.08 8.32 1.32
CA ILE A 256 -2.05 7.49 2.55
C ILE A 256 -2.84 8.14 3.67
N LYS A 257 -2.63 9.45 3.89
CA LYS A 257 -3.27 10.17 4.99
C LYS A 257 -4.79 10.17 4.86
N GLU A 258 -5.31 10.56 3.70
CA GLU A 258 -6.75 10.62 3.48
C GLU A 258 -7.42 9.24 3.52
N CYS A 259 -6.76 8.19 3.03
CA CYS A 259 -7.24 6.82 3.20
C CYS A 259 -7.36 6.43 4.68
N LYS A 260 -6.34 6.75 5.50
CA LYS A 260 -6.38 6.53 6.95
C LYS A 260 -7.48 7.36 7.62
N GLU A 261 -7.67 8.62 7.23
CA GLU A 261 -8.73 9.49 7.73
C GLU A 261 -10.13 8.92 7.43
N MET A 262 -10.34 8.36 6.24
CA MET A 262 -11.58 7.64 5.89
C MET A 262 -11.85 6.48 6.86
N ILE A 263 -10.86 5.61 7.08
CA ILE A 263 -10.99 4.45 7.98
C ILE A 263 -11.27 4.92 9.41
N GLN A 264 -10.52 5.90 9.90
CA GLN A 264 -10.69 6.46 11.23
C GLN A 264 -12.07 7.11 11.42
N ALA A 265 -12.59 7.79 10.38
CA ALA A 265 -13.92 8.38 10.42
C ALA A 265 -15.02 7.30 10.50
N LEU A 266 -14.88 6.21 9.77
CA LEU A 266 -15.80 5.06 9.84
C LEU A 266 -15.73 4.39 11.21
N HIS A 267 -14.56 4.13 11.78
CA HIS A 267 -14.39 3.60 13.13
C HIS A 267 -15.01 4.54 14.18
N SER A 268 -14.75 5.84 14.09
CA SER A 268 -15.30 6.86 14.98
C SER A 268 -16.84 6.96 14.87
N ALA A 269 -17.40 6.62 13.73
CA ALA A 269 -18.84 6.54 13.51
C ALA A 269 -19.50 5.26 14.07
N GLY A 270 -18.67 4.31 14.54
CA GLY A 270 -19.10 3.05 15.14
C GLY A 270 -19.21 1.88 14.17
N PHE A 271 -18.67 1.99 12.97
CA PHE A 271 -18.67 0.91 11.97
C PHE A 271 -17.43 0.03 12.08
N SER A 272 -17.63 -1.28 12.00
CA SER A 272 -16.58 -2.20 11.60
C SER A 272 -16.25 -1.96 10.12
N VAL A 273 -14.96 -1.97 9.76
CA VAL A 273 -14.52 -1.76 8.38
C VAL A 273 -13.81 -3.01 7.88
N VAL A 274 -14.23 -3.50 6.73
CA VAL A 274 -13.59 -4.59 6.01
C VAL A 274 -13.31 -4.17 4.57
N MET A 275 -12.19 -4.60 4.04
CA MET A 275 -11.80 -4.36 2.65
C MET A 275 -12.04 -5.61 1.82
N GLU A 276 -12.64 -5.43 0.65
CA GLU A 276 -12.72 -6.49 -0.35
C GLU A 276 -11.38 -6.65 -1.05
N MET A 277 -10.89 -7.88 -1.11
CA MET A 277 -9.69 -8.26 -1.86
C MET A 277 -10.12 -9.29 -2.91
N PRO A 278 -9.83 -9.07 -4.21
CA PRO A 278 -10.17 -10.01 -5.28
C PRO A 278 -9.31 -11.27 -5.26
#